data_d17614dce9672fb7717be30392ab1c1c
#
_entry.id   d17614dce9672fb7717be30392ab1c1c
#
_cell.length_a   1.000
_cell.length_b   1.000
_cell.length_c   1.000
_cell.angle_alpha   90.00
_cell.angle_beta   90.00
_cell.angle_gamma   90.00
#
_symmetry.space_group_name_H-M   'P 1'
#
loop_
_entity.id
_entity.type
_entity.pdbx_description
1 polymer ?
#
loop_
_entity_poly.entity_id
_entity_poly.type
_entity_poly.pdbx_seq_one_letter_code
_entity_poly.pdbx_strand_id
1 'polypeptide(L)'
;MPIGQKVVVVGGGHNALIAAFYLAKGGFKPILLERRRMVGGGAVTEEFHPGFYASTLSHSLGPLREDIARDMHLERFKLEIFRPDPRVFAPAPDERGLLFYSDAAKTGGSLSHFSAKDGAKYAEFAEMLEQFASVFNQVASMTPPGIDHPSPEDFLNLLRTALNVRSLGKRGIFDLLRWGPMAVADFVAEFFETELLRAVIAARGIFGEALGPWSAGSTAVLLLRAAADPNPVGSATFPRGGLGEFTRALSEAAQKAGAEIRTQAEVAKIETKNGAVSGVALANGDEIACEAVVSGVDPKRTFLQLLDPAQLDPVFAMRMKNFRARGTTAKVHLALGDLPTFAALSNAVAADGFREALSGRIHIGYEIDYLEKAFDAWKYGEISQAPYLDVTIPTILDPSLAPEGKHVLSAYFQFAPYRLRQGSWKERRGELVNIALKTLAAYSPNFATLVEGAQVVTPEDLESTYGFTGGHIFHGELALDQMFTMRPVMDWARYQTPVRGLFLCGNGTHPGNGLTGASGANAAKEIIHELR
;
A
#
# COMPACT_ATOMS: atom_id res chain seq x y z
N MET A 1 -18.88 -16.42 -23.84
CA MET A 1 -20.14 -16.26 -23.08
C MET A 1 -20.94 -15.07 -23.60
N PRO A 2 -22.28 -15.02 -23.49
CA PRO A 2 -23.05 -13.91 -24.04
C PRO A 2 -22.76 -12.58 -23.34
N ILE A 3 -22.69 -11.50 -24.11
CA ILE A 3 -22.63 -10.12 -23.63
C ILE A 3 -23.81 -9.87 -22.67
N GLY A 4 -23.54 -9.30 -21.48
CA GLY A 4 -24.58 -9.02 -20.47
C GLY A 4 -24.65 -9.99 -19.30
N GLN A 5 -23.68 -10.93 -19.17
CA GLN A 5 -23.61 -11.87 -18.07
C GLN A 5 -23.32 -11.18 -16.73
N LYS A 6 -23.99 -11.64 -15.66
CA LYS A 6 -23.80 -11.12 -14.30
C LYS A 6 -22.48 -11.65 -13.70
N VAL A 7 -21.68 -10.72 -13.19
CA VAL A 7 -20.46 -11.00 -12.45
C VAL A 7 -20.56 -10.31 -11.09
N VAL A 8 -20.44 -11.06 -10.01
CA VAL A 8 -20.42 -10.47 -8.67
C VAL A 8 -18.99 -10.12 -8.29
N VAL A 9 -18.78 -8.89 -7.84
CA VAL A 9 -17.49 -8.42 -7.31
C VAL A 9 -17.62 -8.25 -5.79
N VAL A 10 -16.82 -9.00 -5.03
CA VAL A 10 -16.87 -9.04 -3.56
C VAL A 10 -15.85 -8.06 -2.97
N GLY A 11 -16.33 -7.11 -2.17
CA GLY A 11 -15.56 -6.03 -1.57
C GLY A 11 -15.46 -4.79 -2.45
N GLY A 12 -15.43 -3.62 -1.82
CA GLY A 12 -15.43 -2.30 -2.47
C GLY A 12 -14.09 -1.59 -2.43
N GLY A 13 -12.96 -2.30 -2.30
CA GLY A 13 -11.63 -1.70 -2.34
C GLY A 13 -11.26 -1.19 -3.74
N HIS A 14 -10.22 -0.35 -3.83
CA HIS A 14 -9.80 0.30 -5.09
C HIS A 14 -9.59 -0.68 -6.26
N ASN A 15 -8.97 -1.84 -6.02
CA ASN A 15 -8.77 -2.86 -7.07
C ASN A 15 -10.09 -3.47 -7.53
N ALA A 16 -11.05 -3.69 -6.63
CA ALA A 16 -12.37 -4.21 -6.98
C ALA A 16 -13.18 -3.20 -7.80
N LEU A 17 -13.11 -1.91 -7.45
CA LEU A 17 -13.72 -0.82 -8.23
C LEU A 17 -13.14 -0.74 -9.65
N ILE A 18 -11.81 -0.85 -9.77
CA ILE A 18 -11.12 -0.86 -11.07
C ILE A 18 -11.49 -2.10 -11.87
N ALA A 19 -11.52 -3.29 -11.24
CA ALA A 19 -11.96 -4.51 -11.91
C ALA A 19 -13.42 -4.41 -12.40
N ALA A 20 -14.33 -3.89 -11.57
CA ALA A 20 -15.72 -3.67 -11.95
C ALA A 20 -15.85 -2.71 -13.14
N PHE A 21 -15.05 -1.64 -13.19
CA PHE A 21 -15.01 -0.72 -14.33
C PHE A 21 -14.63 -1.44 -15.63
N TYR A 22 -13.51 -2.17 -15.63
CA TYR A 22 -13.06 -2.84 -16.86
C TYR A 22 -13.99 -3.99 -17.28
N LEU A 23 -14.58 -4.71 -16.33
CA LEU A 23 -15.59 -5.74 -16.62
C LEU A 23 -16.84 -5.12 -17.29
N ALA A 24 -17.32 -3.98 -16.78
CA ALA A 24 -18.43 -3.27 -17.39
C ALA A 24 -18.09 -2.81 -18.82
N LYS A 25 -16.90 -2.24 -19.03
CA LYS A 25 -16.41 -1.90 -20.39
C LYS A 25 -16.24 -3.12 -21.28
N GLY A 26 -15.94 -4.28 -20.71
CA GLY A 26 -15.87 -5.56 -21.41
C GLY A 26 -17.22 -6.15 -21.81
N GLY A 27 -18.34 -5.49 -21.45
CA GLY A 27 -19.70 -5.89 -21.79
C GLY A 27 -20.40 -6.79 -20.77
N PHE A 28 -19.79 -7.01 -19.60
CA PHE A 28 -20.40 -7.72 -18.47
C PHE A 28 -21.28 -6.79 -17.64
N LYS A 29 -22.05 -7.37 -16.72
CA LYS A 29 -22.87 -6.63 -15.74
C LYS A 29 -22.32 -6.88 -14.33
N PRO A 30 -21.26 -6.18 -13.91
CA PRO A 30 -20.70 -6.36 -12.59
C PRO A 30 -21.62 -5.76 -11.51
N ILE A 31 -21.85 -6.54 -10.45
CA ILE A 31 -22.52 -6.14 -9.21
C ILE A 31 -21.48 -6.18 -8.11
N LEU A 32 -21.03 -5.00 -7.65
CA LEU A 32 -20.07 -4.89 -6.57
C LEU A 32 -20.80 -4.81 -5.22
N LEU A 33 -20.38 -5.68 -4.29
CA LEU A 33 -20.99 -5.84 -2.98
C LEU A 33 -19.97 -5.44 -1.90
N GLU A 34 -20.28 -4.38 -1.16
CA GLU A 34 -19.44 -3.88 -0.06
C GLU A 34 -20.22 -3.97 1.27
N ARG A 35 -19.57 -4.56 2.31
CA ARG A 35 -20.21 -4.74 3.62
C ARG A 35 -20.40 -3.44 4.41
N ARG A 36 -19.49 -2.47 4.21
CA ARG A 36 -19.56 -1.16 4.88
C ARG A 36 -20.55 -0.23 4.16
N ARG A 37 -20.88 0.89 4.82
CA ARG A 37 -21.75 1.94 4.24
C ARG A 37 -21.11 2.72 3.09
N MET A 38 -19.78 2.58 2.90
CA MET A 38 -19.02 3.27 1.87
C MET A 38 -18.01 2.32 1.23
N VAL A 39 -17.70 2.55 -0.04
CA VAL A 39 -16.62 1.86 -0.75
C VAL A 39 -15.26 2.49 -0.43
N GLY A 40 -14.16 1.79 -0.78
CA GLY A 40 -12.80 2.29 -0.67
C GLY A 40 -11.85 1.35 0.08
N GLY A 41 -12.38 0.39 0.85
CA GLY A 41 -11.57 -0.50 1.67
C GLY A 41 -10.74 0.29 2.70
N GLY A 42 -9.40 0.23 2.62
CA GLY A 42 -8.50 1.04 3.46
C GLY A 42 -8.26 2.46 2.96
N ALA A 43 -8.75 2.82 1.78
CA ALA A 43 -8.60 4.15 1.19
C ALA A 43 -9.89 4.98 1.35
N VAL A 44 -10.30 5.19 2.58
CA VAL A 44 -11.48 5.98 2.97
C VAL A 44 -11.06 7.17 3.83
N THR A 45 -11.89 8.21 3.87
CA THR A 45 -11.75 9.36 4.77
C THR A 45 -12.91 9.35 5.75
N GLU A 46 -12.61 9.39 7.05
CA GLU A 46 -13.62 9.32 8.11
C GLU A 46 -13.35 10.39 9.17
N GLU A 47 -14.41 10.84 9.81
CA GLU A 47 -14.32 11.72 10.99
C GLU A 47 -13.81 10.87 12.17
N PHE A 48 -12.71 11.30 12.79
CA PHE A 48 -12.13 10.60 13.93
C PHE A 48 -12.23 11.38 15.25
N HIS A 49 -12.44 12.70 15.13
CA HIS A 49 -12.73 13.60 16.24
C HIS A 49 -13.68 14.68 15.69
N PRO A 50 -14.57 15.28 16.51
CA PRO A 50 -15.57 16.23 16.01
C PRO A 50 -14.98 17.34 15.13
N GLY A 51 -15.34 17.36 13.84
CA GLY A 51 -14.84 18.28 12.81
C GLY A 51 -13.46 17.92 12.22
N PHE A 52 -12.79 16.84 12.65
CA PHE A 52 -11.50 16.42 12.13
C PHE A 52 -11.62 15.13 11.32
N TYR A 53 -11.15 15.17 10.09
CA TYR A 53 -11.24 14.07 9.13
C TYR A 53 -9.84 13.58 8.75
N ALA A 54 -9.67 12.27 8.68
CA ALA A 54 -8.42 11.64 8.27
C ALA A 54 -8.65 10.50 7.28
N SER A 55 -7.69 10.31 6.38
CA SER A 55 -7.63 9.07 5.61
C SER A 55 -7.27 7.92 6.54
N THR A 56 -8.20 6.98 6.70
CA THR A 56 -8.18 6.01 7.81
C THR A 56 -6.93 5.12 7.82
N LEU A 57 -6.54 4.56 6.67
CA LEU A 57 -5.35 3.74 6.60
C LEU A 57 -4.28 4.38 5.71
N SER A 58 -4.47 4.42 4.41
CA SER A 58 -3.49 5.06 3.53
C SER A 58 -3.57 6.57 3.65
N HIS A 59 -2.47 7.26 3.87
CA HIS A 59 -2.46 8.72 3.93
C HIS A 59 -1.87 9.39 2.68
N SER A 60 -1.28 8.63 1.78
CA SER A 60 -0.83 9.08 0.47
C SER A 60 -1.44 8.21 -0.61
N LEU A 61 -1.83 8.80 -1.74
CA LEU A 61 -2.43 8.07 -2.86
C LEU A 61 -1.45 7.04 -3.45
N GLY A 62 -0.16 7.27 -3.36
CA GLY A 62 0.79 6.47 -4.10
C GLY A 62 0.60 6.61 -5.62
N PRO A 63 1.42 5.98 -6.45
CA PRO A 63 1.31 6.10 -7.89
C PRO A 63 0.23 5.17 -8.44
N LEU A 64 -0.96 5.70 -8.66
CA LEU A 64 -1.95 5.04 -9.51
C LEU A 64 -1.38 4.94 -10.93
N ARG A 65 -1.50 3.80 -11.58
CA ARG A 65 -1.09 3.64 -12.97
C ARG A 65 -1.79 4.66 -13.87
N GLU A 66 -1.02 5.37 -14.67
CA GLU A 66 -1.52 6.46 -15.54
C GLU A 66 -2.52 5.98 -16.58
N ASP A 67 -2.32 4.78 -17.12
CA ASP A 67 -3.26 4.17 -18.07
C ASP A 67 -4.63 3.94 -17.42
N ILE A 68 -4.67 3.47 -16.17
CA ILE A 68 -5.91 3.29 -15.41
C ILE A 68 -6.61 4.64 -15.17
N ALA A 69 -5.86 5.65 -14.72
CA ALA A 69 -6.41 6.99 -14.48
C ALA A 69 -7.02 7.59 -15.77
N ARG A 70 -6.32 7.41 -16.90
CA ARG A 70 -6.78 7.85 -18.22
C ARG A 70 -8.01 7.08 -18.70
N ASP A 71 -8.00 5.74 -18.60
CA ASP A 71 -9.09 4.88 -19.08
C ASP A 71 -10.39 5.10 -18.30
N MET A 72 -10.27 5.37 -16.99
CA MET A 72 -11.38 5.70 -16.09
C MET A 72 -11.79 7.17 -16.18
N HIS A 73 -11.05 8.02 -16.90
CA HIS A 73 -11.29 9.45 -17.02
C HIS A 73 -11.44 10.15 -15.68
N LEU A 74 -10.52 9.87 -14.74
CA LEU A 74 -10.63 10.36 -13.35
C LEU A 74 -10.63 11.89 -13.25
N GLU A 75 -10.04 12.59 -14.21
CA GLU A 75 -10.08 14.05 -14.34
C GLU A 75 -11.51 14.62 -14.42
N ARG A 76 -12.49 13.81 -14.92
CA ARG A 76 -13.89 14.22 -15.04
C ARG A 76 -14.68 14.19 -13.73
N PHE A 77 -14.12 13.54 -12.71
CA PHE A 77 -14.75 13.34 -11.41
C PHE A 77 -14.23 14.30 -10.33
N LYS A 78 -13.64 15.44 -10.74
CA LYS A 78 -13.15 16.51 -9.87
C LYS A 78 -12.14 16.04 -8.82
N LEU A 79 -11.35 15.01 -9.15
CA LEU A 79 -10.28 14.54 -8.29
C LEU A 79 -9.10 15.52 -8.37
N GLU A 80 -8.97 16.37 -7.36
CA GLU A 80 -7.85 17.30 -7.22
C GLU A 80 -6.75 16.65 -6.38
N ILE A 81 -5.50 16.74 -6.84
CA ILE A 81 -4.37 16.05 -6.22
C ILE A 81 -3.25 17.05 -5.92
N PHE A 82 -2.88 17.15 -4.66
CA PHE A 82 -1.72 17.89 -4.19
C PHE A 82 -0.45 17.05 -4.31
N ARG A 83 0.63 17.68 -4.75
CA ARG A 83 1.98 17.09 -4.87
C ARG A 83 2.99 18.05 -4.22
N PRO A 84 3.17 17.98 -2.91
CA PRO A 84 4.11 18.84 -2.21
C PRO A 84 5.55 18.59 -2.65
N ASP A 85 6.34 19.65 -2.60
CA ASP A 85 7.78 19.62 -2.79
C ASP A 85 8.45 20.58 -1.81
N PRO A 86 9.08 20.09 -0.74
CA PRO A 86 9.66 18.74 -0.58
C PRO A 86 8.62 17.62 -0.37
N ARG A 87 8.98 16.41 -0.83
CA ARG A 87 8.16 15.21 -0.67
C ARG A 87 8.26 14.60 0.72
N VAL A 88 9.46 14.66 1.29
CA VAL A 88 9.75 14.08 2.61
C VAL A 88 10.66 15.04 3.37
N PHE A 89 10.31 15.24 4.63
CA PHE A 89 11.17 15.84 5.65
C PHE A 89 11.60 14.73 6.63
N ALA A 90 12.89 14.62 6.92
CA ALA A 90 13.44 13.68 7.89
C ALA A 90 14.25 14.44 8.95
N PRO A 91 13.68 14.69 10.15
CA PRO A 91 14.41 15.25 11.27
C PRO A 91 15.33 14.22 11.93
N ALA A 92 16.49 14.66 12.38
CA ALA A 92 17.39 13.91 13.25
C ALA A 92 17.34 14.43 14.69
N PRO A 93 17.73 13.61 15.70
CA PRO A 93 17.72 14.03 17.11
C PRO A 93 18.70 15.15 17.45
N ASP A 94 19.70 15.38 16.60
CA ASP A 94 20.72 16.43 16.73
C ASP A 94 20.29 17.78 16.09
N GLU A 95 18.99 17.96 15.91
CA GLU A 95 18.37 19.16 15.30
C GLU A 95 18.77 19.42 13.84
N ARG A 96 19.40 18.46 13.16
CA ARG A 96 19.57 18.48 11.72
C ARG A 96 18.37 17.86 11.02
N GLY A 97 18.11 18.27 9.79
CA GLY A 97 17.02 17.72 9.00
C GLY A 97 17.36 17.63 7.52
N LEU A 98 16.92 16.55 6.87
CA LEU A 98 17.01 16.36 5.43
C LEU A 98 15.67 16.67 4.77
N LEU A 99 15.72 17.38 3.65
CA LEU A 99 14.59 17.62 2.77
C LEU A 99 14.81 16.90 1.45
N PHE A 100 13.83 16.09 1.07
CA PHE A 100 13.85 15.34 -0.17
C PHE A 100 12.84 15.91 -1.16
N TYR A 101 13.34 16.35 -2.29
CA TYR A 101 12.57 16.98 -3.35
C TYR A 101 12.25 16.03 -4.50
N SER A 102 11.35 16.45 -5.38
CA SER A 102 11.12 15.78 -6.66
C SER A 102 12.37 15.81 -7.55
N ASP A 103 13.11 16.90 -7.48
CA ASP A 103 14.39 17.09 -8.16
C ASP A 103 15.53 16.48 -7.33
N ALA A 104 16.23 15.51 -7.95
CA ALA A 104 17.36 14.83 -7.33
C ALA A 104 18.56 15.76 -7.07
N ALA A 105 18.81 16.76 -7.92
CA ALA A 105 19.89 17.71 -7.72
C ALA A 105 19.61 18.64 -6.51
N LYS A 106 18.35 19.08 -6.35
CA LYS A 106 17.92 19.85 -5.19
C LYS A 106 18.06 19.05 -3.88
N THR A 107 17.70 17.75 -3.93
CA THR A 107 17.92 16.83 -2.80
C THR A 107 19.41 16.66 -2.52
N GLY A 108 20.25 16.50 -3.54
CA GLY A 108 21.71 16.44 -3.41
C GLY A 108 22.30 17.69 -2.73
N GLY A 109 21.74 18.87 -3.01
CA GLY A 109 22.09 20.12 -2.33
C GLY A 109 21.81 20.06 -0.82
N SER A 110 20.61 19.59 -0.42
CA SER A 110 20.27 19.39 1.00
C SER A 110 21.20 18.38 1.68
N LEU A 111 21.52 17.28 1.00
CA LEU A 111 22.42 16.23 1.50
C LEU A 111 23.86 16.70 1.68
N SER A 112 24.33 17.66 0.87
CA SER A 112 25.70 18.16 0.93
C SER A 112 26.07 18.79 2.28
N HIS A 113 25.07 19.22 3.07
CA HIS A 113 25.27 19.68 4.45
C HIS A 113 25.58 18.53 5.43
N PHE A 114 25.29 17.28 5.07
CA PHE A 114 25.61 16.08 5.84
C PHE A 114 26.86 15.38 5.30
N SER A 115 26.90 15.15 3.98
CA SER A 115 28.02 14.55 3.26
C SER A 115 28.05 15.08 1.84
N ALA A 116 29.12 15.76 1.46
CA ALA A 116 29.33 16.23 0.09
C ALA A 116 29.41 15.04 -0.91
N LYS A 117 29.91 13.89 -0.47
CA LYS A 117 29.97 12.65 -1.25
C LYS A 117 28.58 12.11 -1.54
N ASP A 118 27.72 12.03 -0.53
CA ASP A 118 26.34 11.54 -0.68
C ASP A 118 25.50 12.51 -1.53
N GLY A 119 25.70 13.83 -1.32
CA GLY A 119 25.04 14.85 -2.12
C GLY A 119 25.35 14.73 -3.60
N ALA A 120 26.63 14.52 -3.95
CA ALA A 120 27.06 14.32 -5.33
C ALA A 120 26.54 12.99 -5.93
N LYS A 121 26.39 11.94 -5.11
CA LYS A 121 26.02 10.60 -5.57
C LYS A 121 24.50 10.38 -5.68
N TYR A 122 23.69 11.21 -5.04
CA TYR A 122 22.24 10.98 -4.95
C TYR A 122 21.54 10.99 -6.31
N ALA A 123 21.92 11.88 -7.22
CA ALA A 123 21.35 11.94 -8.56
C ALA A 123 21.66 10.67 -9.37
N GLU A 124 22.91 10.18 -9.33
CA GLU A 124 23.32 8.91 -9.97
C GLU A 124 22.51 7.72 -9.41
N PHE A 125 22.30 7.69 -8.10
CA PHE A 125 21.47 6.66 -7.47
C PHE A 125 20.01 6.72 -7.92
N ALA A 126 19.42 7.93 -8.03
CA ALA A 126 18.05 8.11 -8.48
C ALA A 126 17.87 7.63 -9.93
N GLU A 127 18.81 7.97 -10.83
CA GLU A 127 18.82 7.51 -12.23
C GLU A 127 18.95 5.98 -12.32
N MET A 128 19.86 5.39 -11.55
CA MET A 128 20.02 3.94 -11.46
C MET A 128 18.71 3.28 -11.00
N LEU A 129 18.08 3.79 -9.94
CA LEU A 129 16.83 3.24 -9.44
C LEU A 129 15.70 3.34 -10.48
N GLU A 130 15.62 4.42 -11.26
CA GLU A 130 14.66 4.58 -12.34
C GLU A 130 14.86 3.54 -13.46
N GLN A 131 16.11 3.24 -13.84
CA GLN A 131 16.42 2.20 -14.82
C GLN A 131 15.92 0.82 -14.35
N PHE A 132 16.19 0.44 -13.10
CA PHE A 132 15.68 -0.82 -12.53
C PHE A 132 14.16 -0.80 -12.39
N ALA A 133 13.57 0.32 -11.97
CA ALA A 133 12.13 0.51 -11.83
C ALA A 133 11.39 0.22 -13.15
N SER A 134 11.95 0.60 -14.30
CA SER A 134 11.35 0.36 -15.61
C SER A 134 11.15 -1.14 -15.91
N VAL A 135 12.12 -1.98 -15.53
CA VAL A 135 12.03 -3.45 -15.67
C VAL A 135 10.96 -4.03 -14.74
N PHE A 136 10.97 -3.61 -13.48
CA PHE A 136 9.96 -4.07 -12.51
C PHE A 136 8.55 -3.58 -12.85
N ASN A 137 8.40 -2.39 -13.43
CA ASN A 137 7.10 -1.87 -13.87
C ASN A 137 6.50 -2.74 -14.99
N GLN A 138 7.32 -3.19 -15.92
CA GLN A 138 6.86 -4.13 -16.96
C GLN A 138 6.39 -5.44 -16.34
N VAL A 139 7.16 -6.02 -15.40
CA VAL A 139 6.77 -7.24 -14.67
C VAL A 139 5.49 -7.01 -13.87
N ALA A 140 5.34 -5.90 -13.18
CA ALA A 140 4.15 -5.56 -12.40
C ALA A 140 2.89 -5.33 -13.27
N SER A 141 3.07 -4.94 -14.53
CA SER A 141 1.97 -4.63 -15.46
C SER A 141 1.48 -5.84 -16.27
N MET A 142 2.21 -6.95 -16.25
CA MET A 142 1.84 -8.16 -16.99
C MET A 142 1.13 -9.16 -16.09
N THR A 143 0.29 -10.02 -16.67
CA THR A 143 -0.16 -11.23 -16.00
C THR A 143 1.03 -12.18 -15.84
N PRO A 144 1.25 -12.78 -14.66
CA PRO A 144 2.30 -13.79 -14.50
C PRO A 144 2.15 -14.91 -15.53
N PRO A 145 3.25 -15.35 -16.18
CA PRO A 145 3.18 -16.37 -17.21
C PRO A 145 2.75 -17.73 -16.64
N GLY A 146 2.05 -18.52 -17.45
CA GLY A 146 1.82 -19.93 -17.15
C GLY A 146 3.14 -20.70 -17.18
N ILE A 147 3.44 -21.45 -16.09
CA ILE A 147 4.72 -22.19 -16.00
C ILE A 147 4.66 -23.45 -16.84
N ASP A 148 3.58 -24.25 -16.70
CA ASP A 148 3.45 -25.55 -17.36
C ASP A 148 2.99 -25.42 -18.83
N HIS A 149 2.13 -24.44 -19.12
CA HIS A 149 1.54 -24.23 -20.44
C HIS A 149 1.55 -22.73 -20.79
N PRO A 150 2.72 -22.18 -21.17
CA PRO A 150 2.81 -20.76 -21.55
C PRO A 150 2.05 -20.50 -22.85
N SER A 151 1.20 -19.48 -22.85
CA SER A 151 0.52 -19.01 -24.05
C SER A 151 1.48 -18.27 -24.99
N PRO A 152 1.12 -18.05 -26.28
CA PRO A 152 1.90 -17.18 -27.16
C PRO A 152 2.08 -15.76 -26.61
N GLU A 153 1.10 -15.24 -25.89
CA GLU A 153 1.18 -13.93 -25.20
C GLU A 153 2.20 -13.98 -24.06
N ASP A 154 2.23 -15.04 -23.27
CA ASP A 154 3.22 -15.26 -22.21
C ASP A 154 4.64 -15.24 -22.77
N PHE A 155 4.85 -15.95 -23.91
CA PHE A 155 6.16 -15.96 -24.58
C PHE A 155 6.59 -14.55 -25.04
N LEU A 156 5.68 -13.80 -25.65
CA LEU A 156 5.97 -12.42 -26.07
C LEU A 156 6.27 -11.51 -24.87
N ASN A 157 5.54 -11.64 -23.78
CA ASN A 157 5.77 -10.86 -22.57
C ASN A 157 7.11 -11.22 -21.92
N LEU A 158 7.45 -12.51 -21.85
CA LEU A 158 8.76 -12.96 -21.36
C LEU A 158 9.90 -12.47 -22.25
N LEU A 159 9.74 -12.51 -23.58
CA LEU A 159 10.74 -11.98 -24.51
C LEU A 159 10.94 -10.48 -24.32
N ARG A 160 9.87 -9.70 -24.21
CA ARG A 160 9.95 -8.26 -23.92
C ARG A 160 10.65 -8.00 -22.59
N THR A 161 10.30 -8.75 -21.54
CA THR A 161 10.95 -8.66 -20.22
C THR A 161 12.44 -9.01 -20.32
N ALA A 162 12.79 -10.06 -21.05
CA ALA A 162 14.19 -10.45 -21.27
C ALA A 162 14.97 -9.35 -22.02
N LEU A 163 14.36 -8.70 -23.03
CA LEU A 163 14.98 -7.58 -23.73
C LEU A 163 15.18 -6.37 -22.81
N ASN A 164 14.22 -6.05 -21.95
CA ASN A 164 14.37 -4.98 -20.97
C ASN A 164 15.44 -5.31 -19.92
N VAL A 165 15.47 -6.52 -19.41
CA VAL A 165 16.56 -6.97 -18.51
C VAL A 165 17.90 -6.89 -19.23
N ARG A 166 17.96 -7.27 -20.52
CA ARG A 166 19.18 -7.16 -21.33
C ARG A 166 19.63 -5.69 -21.51
N SER A 167 18.70 -4.73 -21.54
CA SER A 167 19.03 -3.30 -21.68
C SER A 167 19.79 -2.76 -20.46
N LEU A 168 19.68 -3.40 -19.29
CA LEU A 168 20.50 -3.09 -18.11
C LEU A 168 22.00 -3.41 -18.32
N GLY A 169 22.35 -4.13 -19.40
CA GLY A 169 23.69 -4.60 -19.67
C GLY A 169 24.15 -5.72 -18.71
N LYS A 170 25.33 -6.25 -18.95
CA LYS A 170 25.86 -7.37 -18.16
C LYS A 170 25.96 -7.05 -16.68
N ARG A 171 26.45 -5.85 -16.33
CA ARG A 171 26.61 -5.42 -14.94
C ARG A 171 25.26 -5.31 -14.24
N GLY A 172 24.29 -4.63 -14.84
CA GLY A 172 22.95 -4.47 -14.26
C GLY A 172 22.21 -5.79 -14.05
N ILE A 173 22.42 -6.80 -14.92
CA ILE A 173 21.86 -8.14 -14.72
C ILE A 173 22.45 -8.80 -13.46
N PHE A 174 23.78 -8.72 -13.27
CA PHE A 174 24.42 -9.23 -12.08
C PHE A 174 23.98 -8.47 -10.82
N ASP A 175 23.88 -7.15 -10.90
CA ASP A 175 23.40 -6.31 -9.79
C ASP A 175 21.96 -6.69 -9.42
N LEU A 176 21.08 -6.92 -10.39
CA LEU A 176 19.70 -7.36 -10.14
C LEU A 176 19.65 -8.71 -9.40
N LEU A 177 20.45 -9.69 -9.82
CA LEU A 177 20.50 -11.00 -9.19
C LEU A 177 21.08 -10.93 -7.78
N ARG A 178 22.01 -10.02 -7.53
CA ARG A 178 22.64 -9.81 -6.22
C ARG A 178 21.73 -9.02 -5.28
N TRP A 179 21.14 -7.92 -5.76
CA TRP A 179 20.31 -7.03 -4.93
C TRP A 179 18.95 -7.63 -4.60
N GLY A 180 18.36 -8.46 -5.47
CA GLY A 180 17.08 -9.09 -5.21
C GLY A 180 16.98 -9.76 -3.84
N PRO A 181 17.85 -10.70 -3.47
CA PRO A 181 17.84 -11.33 -2.16
C PRO A 181 18.49 -10.50 -1.04
N MET A 182 19.15 -9.40 -1.34
CA MET A 182 19.93 -8.61 -0.38
C MET A 182 19.04 -7.92 0.65
N ALA A 183 19.58 -7.71 1.86
CA ALA A 183 19.00 -6.82 2.85
C ALA A 183 19.08 -5.36 2.38
N VAL A 184 18.05 -4.57 2.62
CA VAL A 184 18.02 -3.16 2.17
C VAL A 184 19.06 -2.32 2.90
N ALA A 185 19.43 -2.68 4.13
CA ALA A 185 20.51 -2.03 4.89
C ALA A 185 21.86 -2.16 4.17
N ASP A 186 22.20 -3.37 3.70
CA ASP A 186 23.42 -3.60 2.93
C ASP A 186 23.37 -2.87 1.58
N PHE A 187 22.22 -2.92 0.90
CA PHE A 187 22.03 -2.25 -0.38
C PHE A 187 22.29 -0.74 -0.29
N VAL A 188 21.67 -0.03 0.65
CA VAL A 188 21.86 1.42 0.78
C VAL A 188 23.26 1.80 1.26
N ALA A 189 23.92 0.91 2.03
CA ALA A 189 25.29 1.10 2.50
C ALA A 189 26.35 1.05 1.37
N GLU A 190 26.05 0.39 0.25
CA GLU A 190 26.92 0.41 -0.93
C GLU A 190 27.02 1.78 -1.60
N PHE A 191 26.00 2.63 -1.41
CA PHE A 191 25.89 3.92 -2.08
C PHE A 191 26.19 5.10 -1.17
N PHE A 192 25.76 5.06 0.09
CA PHE A 192 25.73 6.22 0.98
C PHE A 192 26.41 5.92 2.32
N GLU A 193 26.91 7.02 2.96
CA GLU A 193 27.50 6.96 4.30
C GLU A 193 26.62 7.68 5.35
N THR A 194 25.69 8.55 4.95
CA THR A 194 24.79 9.26 5.85
C THR A 194 23.70 8.34 6.37
N GLU A 195 23.68 8.05 7.68
CA GLU A 195 22.71 7.12 8.30
C GLU A 195 21.25 7.55 8.10
N LEU A 196 20.94 8.85 8.26
CA LEU A 196 19.59 9.35 8.04
C LEU A 196 19.10 9.12 6.61
N LEU A 197 19.95 9.33 5.60
CA LEU A 197 19.62 9.03 4.20
C LEU A 197 19.38 7.53 3.97
N ARG A 198 20.25 6.69 4.51
CA ARG A 198 20.11 5.21 4.45
C ARG A 198 18.79 4.76 5.04
N ALA A 199 18.42 5.28 6.23
CA ALA A 199 17.19 4.93 6.92
C ALA A 199 15.93 5.33 6.12
N VAL A 200 15.89 6.53 5.55
CA VAL A 200 14.75 7.00 4.75
C VAL A 200 14.53 6.13 3.50
N ILE A 201 15.61 5.77 2.79
CA ILE A 201 15.51 4.91 1.60
C ILE A 201 15.14 3.47 2.02
N ALA A 202 15.80 2.93 3.05
CA ALA A 202 15.56 1.57 3.55
C ALA A 202 14.11 1.37 4.04
N ALA A 203 13.49 2.40 4.61
CA ALA A 203 12.10 2.36 5.05
C ALA A 203 11.13 1.92 3.95
N ARG A 204 11.41 2.21 2.67
CA ARG A 204 10.60 1.72 1.55
C ARG A 204 10.66 0.21 1.37
N GLY A 205 11.77 -0.43 1.71
CA GLY A 205 11.94 -1.89 1.64
C GLY A 205 11.21 -2.66 2.75
N ILE A 206 10.78 -1.96 3.81
CA ILE A 206 10.22 -2.60 5.01
C ILE A 206 8.81 -2.14 5.36
N PHE A 207 8.34 -1.03 4.83
CA PHE A 207 7.06 -0.42 5.19
C PHE A 207 5.88 -1.39 4.98
N GLY A 208 5.10 -1.65 6.03
CA GLY A 208 3.94 -2.54 5.99
C GLY A 208 4.27 -4.03 5.85
N GLU A 209 5.56 -4.40 5.82
CA GLU A 209 6.03 -5.78 5.66
C GLU A 209 6.57 -6.34 6.98
N ALA A 210 6.53 -7.66 7.12
CA ALA A 210 7.14 -8.39 8.23
C ALA A 210 8.66 -8.60 8.00
N LEU A 211 9.34 -7.50 7.66
CA LEU A 211 10.77 -7.42 7.35
C LEU A 211 11.39 -6.23 8.08
N GLY A 212 12.56 -6.43 8.66
CA GLY A 212 13.44 -5.35 9.11
C GLY A 212 14.46 -4.96 8.04
N PRO A 213 15.22 -3.86 8.23
CA PRO A 213 16.25 -3.43 7.28
C PRO A 213 17.31 -4.48 6.98
N TRP A 214 17.67 -5.32 7.94
CA TRP A 214 18.62 -6.41 7.80
C TRP A 214 18.00 -7.73 7.30
N SER A 215 16.70 -7.74 7.00
CA SER A 215 16.04 -8.93 6.48
C SER A 215 16.35 -9.15 5.01
N ALA A 216 16.73 -10.38 4.66
CA ALA A 216 16.95 -10.79 3.27
C ALA A 216 15.68 -10.55 2.43
N GLY A 217 15.85 -10.06 1.19
CA GLY A 217 14.74 -9.77 0.27
C GLY A 217 14.06 -8.42 0.48
N SER A 218 14.41 -7.63 1.50
CA SER A 218 13.87 -6.30 1.69
C SER A 218 14.25 -5.33 0.55
N THR A 219 15.38 -5.53 -0.11
CA THR A 219 15.72 -4.80 -1.34
C THR A 219 14.77 -5.12 -2.50
N ALA A 220 14.33 -6.37 -2.68
CA ALA A 220 13.33 -6.70 -3.70
C ALA A 220 12.01 -5.93 -3.48
N VAL A 221 11.60 -5.76 -2.22
CA VAL A 221 10.41 -4.94 -1.89
C VAL A 221 10.63 -3.48 -2.27
N LEU A 222 11.81 -2.91 -1.98
CA LEU A 222 12.16 -1.55 -2.41
C LEU A 222 12.09 -1.41 -3.92
N LEU A 223 12.69 -2.33 -4.68
CA LEU A 223 12.70 -2.31 -6.15
C LEU A 223 11.29 -2.47 -6.74
N LEU A 224 10.46 -3.35 -6.16
CA LEU A 224 9.06 -3.49 -6.58
C LEU A 224 8.26 -2.21 -6.34
N ARG A 225 8.52 -1.49 -5.25
CA ARG A 225 7.90 -0.19 -4.98
C ARG A 225 8.43 0.91 -5.89
N ALA A 226 9.70 0.87 -6.22
CA ALA A 226 10.29 1.78 -7.19
C ALA A 226 9.66 1.60 -8.59
N ALA A 227 9.18 0.41 -8.94
CA ALA A 227 8.46 0.16 -10.20
C ALA A 227 7.24 1.07 -10.37
N ALA A 228 6.56 1.38 -9.27
CA ALA A 228 5.40 2.26 -9.31
C ALA A 228 5.79 3.74 -9.13
N ASP A 229 6.84 4.04 -8.36
CA ASP A 229 7.39 5.38 -8.14
C ASP A 229 8.92 5.30 -8.00
N PRO A 230 9.69 5.70 -9.02
CA PRO A 230 11.14 5.56 -9.02
C PRO A 230 11.87 6.54 -8.09
N ASN A 231 11.20 7.57 -7.56
CA ASN A 231 11.86 8.47 -6.61
C ASN A 231 12.39 7.69 -5.39
N PRO A 232 13.65 7.85 -4.98
CA PRO A 232 14.27 7.07 -3.90
C PRO A 232 13.48 7.04 -2.60
N VAL A 233 12.81 8.13 -2.23
CA VAL A 233 12.01 8.24 -1.00
C VAL A 233 10.51 8.00 -1.19
N GLY A 234 10.05 7.77 -2.43
CA GLY A 234 8.66 7.50 -2.77
C GLY A 234 7.77 8.74 -2.86
N SER A 235 6.47 8.48 -3.06
CA SER A 235 5.49 9.54 -3.30
C SER A 235 5.01 10.23 -2.01
N ALA A 236 4.67 11.51 -2.18
CA ALA A 236 3.81 12.26 -1.27
C ALA A 236 2.72 12.89 -2.14
N THR A 237 1.55 12.26 -2.21
CA THR A 237 0.47 12.63 -3.11
C THR A 237 -0.84 12.56 -2.36
N PHE A 238 -1.55 13.68 -2.24
CA PHE A 238 -2.72 13.80 -1.37
C PHE A 238 -3.93 14.28 -2.17
N PRO A 239 -5.01 13.50 -2.26
CA PRO A 239 -6.27 14.00 -2.80
C PRO A 239 -6.89 15.04 -1.85
N ARG A 240 -7.46 16.11 -2.41
CA ARG A 240 -8.30 17.04 -1.65
C ARG A 240 -9.51 16.29 -1.09
N GLY A 241 -9.83 16.49 0.19
CA GLY A 241 -10.85 15.70 0.91
C GLY A 241 -10.37 14.34 1.37
N GLY A 242 -9.07 14.02 1.20
CA GLY A 242 -8.45 12.76 1.57
C GLY A 242 -8.73 11.61 0.58
N LEU A 243 -8.28 10.40 0.92
CA LEU A 243 -8.35 9.24 0.01
C LEU A 243 -9.78 8.75 -0.29
N GLY A 244 -10.76 9.11 0.52
CA GLY A 244 -12.16 8.86 0.21
C GLY A 244 -12.60 9.47 -1.12
N GLU A 245 -12.07 10.65 -1.48
CA GLU A 245 -12.37 11.30 -2.76
C GLU A 245 -11.79 10.53 -3.97
N PHE A 246 -10.62 9.92 -3.80
CA PHE A 246 -10.06 9.04 -4.82
C PHE A 246 -10.97 7.83 -5.07
N THR A 247 -11.41 7.16 -4.00
CA THR A 247 -12.27 5.98 -4.16
C THR A 247 -13.70 6.34 -4.58
N ARG A 248 -14.18 7.53 -4.24
CA ARG A 248 -15.41 8.09 -4.79
C ARG A 248 -15.31 8.25 -6.31
N ALA A 249 -14.22 8.85 -6.80
CA ALA A 249 -13.99 9.01 -8.24
C ALA A 249 -13.91 7.66 -8.97
N LEU A 250 -13.24 6.63 -8.39
CA LEU A 250 -13.24 5.28 -8.94
C LEU A 250 -14.65 4.67 -9.00
N SER A 251 -15.43 4.84 -7.93
CA SER A 251 -16.80 4.34 -7.83
C SER A 251 -17.70 4.96 -8.89
N GLU A 252 -17.67 6.29 -9.03
CA GLU A 252 -18.46 7.01 -10.04
C GLU A 252 -18.06 6.61 -11.47
N ALA A 253 -16.75 6.43 -11.72
CA ALA A 253 -16.28 5.95 -13.01
C ALA A 253 -16.80 4.53 -13.32
N ALA A 254 -16.75 3.62 -12.33
CA ALA A 254 -17.27 2.25 -12.48
C ALA A 254 -18.80 2.24 -12.73
N GLN A 255 -19.57 3.03 -11.98
CA GLN A 255 -21.02 3.17 -12.18
C GLN A 255 -21.35 3.73 -13.56
N LYS A 256 -20.63 4.76 -14.00
CA LYS A 256 -20.81 5.34 -15.34
C LYS A 256 -20.48 4.36 -16.45
N ALA A 257 -19.58 3.41 -16.21
CA ALA A 257 -19.29 2.32 -17.14
C ALA A 257 -20.37 1.21 -17.15
N GLY A 258 -21.28 1.21 -16.18
CA GLY A 258 -22.38 0.24 -16.07
C GLY A 258 -22.28 -0.74 -14.91
N ALA A 259 -21.37 -0.54 -13.97
CA ALA A 259 -21.29 -1.34 -12.74
C ALA A 259 -22.40 -0.94 -11.76
N GLU A 260 -23.07 -1.92 -11.17
CA GLU A 260 -23.95 -1.72 -10.02
C GLU A 260 -23.12 -1.81 -8.73
N ILE A 261 -23.28 -0.86 -7.81
CA ILE A 261 -22.57 -0.86 -6.52
C ILE A 261 -23.60 -0.88 -5.39
N ARG A 262 -23.49 -1.88 -4.53
CA ARG A 262 -24.33 -2.04 -3.33
C ARG A 262 -23.45 -1.98 -2.09
N THR A 263 -23.68 -1.01 -1.24
CA THR A 263 -23.11 -0.91 0.11
C THR A 263 -24.03 -1.58 1.13
N GLN A 264 -23.52 -1.85 2.35
CA GLN A 264 -24.23 -2.59 3.40
C GLN A 264 -24.72 -3.98 2.90
N ALA A 265 -23.97 -4.58 1.99
CA ALA A 265 -24.24 -5.85 1.33
C ALA A 265 -23.08 -6.82 1.61
N GLU A 266 -23.02 -7.35 2.83
CA GLU A 266 -21.96 -8.27 3.25
C GLU A 266 -22.17 -9.65 2.61
N VAL A 267 -21.19 -10.10 1.82
CA VAL A 267 -21.16 -11.47 1.33
C VAL A 267 -20.71 -12.38 2.47
N ALA A 268 -21.58 -13.27 2.89
CA ALA A 268 -21.32 -14.26 3.93
C ALA A 268 -20.71 -15.54 3.35
N LYS A 269 -21.11 -15.91 2.11
CA LYS A 269 -20.66 -17.15 1.46
C LYS A 269 -20.64 -17.04 -0.05
N ILE A 270 -19.65 -17.67 -0.69
CA ILE A 270 -19.61 -17.93 -2.12
C ILE A 270 -20.18 -19.34 -2.33
N GLU A 271 -21.30 -19.43 -3.04
CA GLU A 271 -21.97 -20.68 -3.32
C GLU A 271 -21.36 -21.37 -4.54
N THR A 272 -21.16 -22.67 -4.42
CA THR A 272 -20.58 -23.48 -5.48
C THR A 272 -21.38 -24.75 -5.73
N LYS A 273 -21.40 -25.20 -6.98
CA LYS A 273 -22.02 -26.43 -7.41
C LYS A 273 -21.14 -27.13 -8.44
N ASN A 274 -20.84 -28.40 -8.22
CA ASN A 274 -20.00 -29.19 -9.13
C ASN A 274 -18.63 -28.54 -9.43
N GLY A 275 -17.98 -27.96 -8.42
CA GLY A 275 -16.67 -27.33 -8.56
C GLY A 275 -16.68 -25.98 -9.32
N ALA A 276 -17.83 -25.35 -9.49
CA ALA A 276 -18.00 -24.05 -10.11
C ALA A 276 -18.84 -23.12 -9.23
N VAL A 277 -18.62 -21.82 -9.35
CA VAL A 277 -19.46 -20.78 -8.73
C VAL A 277 -20.91 -20.93 -9.21
N SER A 278 -21.87 -20.77 -8.31
CA SER A 278 -23.30 -20.71 -8.61
C SER A 278 -23.96 -19.43 -8.13
N GLY A 279 -23.31 -18.70 -7.22
CA GLY A 279 -23.83 -17.45 -6.66
C GLY A 279 -23.10 -17.02 -5.41
N VAL A 280 -23.67 -16.06 -4.71
CA VAL A 280 -23.26 -15.61 -3.38
C VAL A 280 -24.47 -15.50 -2.46
N ALA A 281 -24.28 -15.82 -1.17
CA ALA A 281 -25.26 -15.55 -0.12
C ALA A 281 -24.79 -14.36 0.71
N LEU A 282 -25.70 -13.43 0.97
CA LEU A 282 -25.46 -12.24 1.80
C LEU A 282 -25.77 -12.55 3.27
N ALA A 283 -25.18 -11.77 4.17
CA ALA A 283 -25.41 -11.91 5.61
C ALA A 283 -26.87 -11.66 6.04
N ASN A 284 -27.66 -10.93 5.24
CA ASN A 284 -29.08 -10.70 5.47
C ASN A 284 -29.99 -11.84 4.97
N GLY A 285 -29.42 -12.89 4.38
CA GLY A 285 -30.13 -14.04 3.84
C GLY A 285 -30.48 -13.95 2.36
N ASP A 286 -30.23 -12.82 1.68
CA ASP A 286 -30.45 -12.73 0.25
C ASP A 286 -29.42 -13.55 -0.53
N GLU A 287 -29.84 -14.10 -1.66
CA GLU A 287 -28.97 -14.84 -2.58
C GLU A 287 -28.92 -14.15 -3.95
N ILE A 288 -27.73 -14.11 -4.53
CA ILE A 288 -27.50 -13.57 -5.87
C ILE A 288 -26.88 -14.67 -6.73
N ALA A 289 -27.66 -15.22 -7.64
CA ALA A 289 -27.17 -16.17 -8.63
C ALA A 289 -26.25 -15.48 -9.64
N CYS A 290 -25.08 -16.05 -9.88
CA CYS A 290 -24.12 -15.59 -10.88
C CYS A 290 -23.22 -16.77 -11.33
N GLU A 291 -22.60 -16.61 -12.49
CA GLU A 291 -21.69 -17.61 -13.05
C GLU A 291 -20.21 -17.28 -12.78
N ALA A 292 -19.93 -16.06 -12.32
CA ALA A 292 -18.59 -15.64 -11.95
C ALA A 292 -18.61 -14.73 -10.73
N VAL A 293 -17.63 -14.94 -9.84
CA VAL A 293 -17.32 -14.11 -8.67
C VAL A 293 -15.89 -13.63 -8.77
N VAL A 294 -15.69 -12.32 -8.56
CA VAL A 294 -14.38 -11.68 -8.51
C VAL A 294 -14.14 -11.18 -7.10
N SER A 295 -13.26 -11.81 -6.37
CA SER A 295 -12.97 -11.43 -4.97
C SER A 295 -11.90 -10.35 -4.91
N GLY A 296 -12.27 -9.18 -4.40
CA GLY A 296 -11.37 -8.08 -4.07
C GLY A 296 -10.85 -8.11 -2.64
N VAL A 297 -11.31 -9.08 -1.81
CA VAL A 297 -10.80 -9.30 -0.46
C VAL A 297 -9.54 -10.16 -0.49
N ASP A 298 -8.87 -10.32 0.64
CA ASP A 298 -7.63 -11.10 0.67
C ASP A 298 -7.85 -12.61 0.39
N PRO A 299 -6.79 -13.31 -0.09
CA PRO A 299 -6.91 -14.72 -0.45
C PRO A 299 -7.33 -15.62 0.70
N LYS A 300 -6.82 -15.39 1.92
CA LYS A 300 -7.20 -16.20 3.09
C LYS A 300 -8.68 -16.07 3.41
N ARG A 301 -9.19 -14.85 3.41
CA ARG A 301 -10.61 -14.58 3.62
C ARG A 301 -11.46 -15.24 2.54
N THR A 302 -11.06 -15.10 1.28
CA THR A 302 -11.77 -15.72 0.15
C THR A 302 -11.88 -17.23 0.30
N PHE A 303 -10.77 -17.93 0.53
CA PHE A 303 -10.74 -19.38 0.50
C PHE A 303 -11.05 -20.07 1.83
N LEU A 304 -10.77 -19.41 2.96
CA LEU A 304 -10.92 -20.05 4.28
C LEU A 304 -12.13 -19.54 5.08
N GLN A 305 -12.80 -18.47 4.61
CA GLN A 305 -13.97 -17.90 5.28
C GLN A 305 -15.20 -17.83 4.36
N LEU A 306 -15.05 -17.37 3.09
CA LEU A 306 -16.17 -17.19 2.18
C LEU A 306 -16.50 -18.46 1.37
N LEU A 307 -15.56 -19.39 1.21
CA LEU A 307 -15.79 -20.71 0.65
C LEU A 307 -15.88 -21.77 1.75
N ASP A 308 -16.57 -22.86 1.46
CA ASP A 308 -16.47 -24.07 2.26
C ASP A 308 -15.10 -24.73 1.99
N PRO A 309 -14.18 -24.78 2.99
CA PRO A 309 -12.85 -25.34 2.78
C PRO A 309 -12.85 -26.83 2.38
N ALA A 310 -13.93 -27.56 2.64
CA ALA A 310 -14.08 -28.95 2.23
C ALA A 310 -14.18 -29.13 0.71
N GLN A 311 -14.43 -28.06 -0.04
CA GLN A 311 -14.49 -28.06 -1.50
C GLN A 311 -13.14 -27.78 -2.17
N LEU A 312 -12.11 -27.45 -1.39
CA LEU A 312 -10.77 -27.15 -1.87
C LEU A 312 -9.90 -28.41 -1.82
N ASP A 313 -9.00 -28.53 -2.79
CA ASP A 313 -7.93 -29.50 -2.71
C ASP A 313 -7.15 -29.32 -1.39
N PRO A 314 -6.85 -30.41 -0.64
CA PRO A 314 -6.18 -30.31 0.66
C PRO A 314 -4.81 -29.63 0.59
N VAL A 315 -4.05 -29.82 -0.51
CA VAL A 315 -2.73 -29.18 -0.69
C VAL A 315 -2.91 -27.69 -0.92
N PHE A 316 -3.89 -27.29 -1.73
CA PHE A 316 -4.22 -25.89 -1.94
C PHE A 316 -4.68 -25.22 -0.63
N ALA A 317 -5.58 -25.86 0.12
CA ALA A 317 -6.05 -25.36 1.41
C ALA A 317 -4.90 -25.19 2.42
N MET A 318 -3.94 -26.12 2.45
CA MET A 318 -2.74 -26.03 3.27
C MET A 318 -1.85 -24.84 2.83
N ARG A 319 -1.62 -24.68 1.52
CA ARG A 319 -0.86 -23.53 0.99
C ARG A 319 -1.51 -22.20 1.36
N MET A 320 -2.86 -22.11 1.30
CA MET A 320 -3.59 -20.90 1.72
C MET A 320 -3.49 -20.64 3.23
N LYS A 321 -3.54 -21.66 4.08
CA LYS A 321 -3.29 -21.51 5.52
C LYS A 321 -1.89 -20.95 5.79
N ASN A 322 -0.90 -21.38 5.01
CA ASN A 322 0.50 -20.97 5.13
C ASN A 322 0.83 -19.65 4.42
N PHE A 323 -0.06 -19.13 3.57
CA PHE A 323 0.09 -17.81 2.97
C PHE A 323 0.24 -16.76 4.09
N ARG A 324 1.36 -16.05 4.10
CA ARG A 324 1.68 -15.12 5.20
C ARG A 324 1.01 -13.77 4.98
N ALA A 325 0.39 -13.27 6.06
CA ALA A 325 -0.25 -11.96 6.12
C ALA A 325 -0.15 -11.42 7.55
N ARG A 326 1.08 -11.27 8.05
CA ARG A 326 1.35 -10.77 9.41
C ARG A 326 1.33 -9.26 9.42
N GLY A 327 0.32 -8.66 10.06
CA GLY A 327 0.19 -7.21 10.22
C GLY A 327 1.34 -6.62 11.05
N THR A 328 1.82 -5.49 10.57
CA THR A 328 2.95 -4.77 11.18
C THR A 328 2.61 -3.32 11.47
N THR A 329 1.43 -2.85 11.10
CA THR A 329 1.13 -1.42 11.03
C THR A 329 -0.12 -1.08 11.85
N ALA A 330 -0.02 -0.04 12.67
CA ALA A 330 -1.16 0.66 13.24
C ALA A 330 -1.22 2.10 12.69
N LYS A 331 -2.36 2.78 12.89
CA LYS A 331 -2.51 4.21 12.59
C LYS A 331 -2.81 4.97 13.87
N VAL A 332 -2.20 6.13 14.00
CA VAL A 332 -2.51 7.11 15.03
C VAL A 332 -2.91 8.41 14.34
N HIS A 333 -4.14 8.85 14.59
CA HIS A 333 -4.64 10.14 14.13
C HIS A 333 -4.72 11.08 15.34
N LEU A 334 -4.24 12.31 15.17
CA LEU A 334 -4.24 13.33 16.21
C LEU A 334 -4.92 14.59 15.69
N ALA A 335 -5.87 15.10 16.47
CA ALA A 335 -6.44 16.42 16.30
C ALA A 335 -5.53 17.42 17.01
N LEU A 336 -5.03 18.42 16.28
CA LEU A 336 -4.07 19.39 16.80
C LEU A 336 -4.68 20.80 16.80
N GLY A 337 -4.44 21.54 17.88
CA GLY A 337 -4.83 22.94 18.02
C GLY A 337 -3.98 23.91 17.21
N ASP A 338 -2.75 23.51 16.84
CA ASP A 338 -1.81 24.30 16.02
C ASP A 338 -0.79 23.38 15.36
N LEU A 339 0.09 23.93 14.51
CA LEU A 339 1.18 23.18 13.87
C LEU A 339 2.33 22.92 14.86
N PRO A 340 2.92 21.69 14.82
CA PRO A 340 4.12 21.39 15.58
C PRO A 340 5.35 22.13 15.02
N THR A 341 6.24 22.55 15.92
CA THR A 341 7.51 23.18 15.55
C THR A 341 8.65 22.18 15.68
N PHE A 342 9.34 21.91 14.58
CA PHE A 342 10.51 21.02 14.56
C PHE A 342 11.80 21.86 14.61
N ALA A 343 12.64 21.64 15.61
CA ALA A 343 13.92 22.36 15.74
C ALA A 343 14.80 22.17 14.48
N ALA A 344 14.78 20.98 13.90
CA ALA A 344 15.52 20.65 12.68
C ALA A 344 15.15 21.52 11.45
N LEU A 345 13.95 22.09 11.39
CA LEU A 345 13.56 22.99 10.30
C LEU A 345 14.20 24.36 10.42
N SER A 346 14.41 24.86 11.63
CA SER A 346 15.04 26.16 11.85
C SER A 346 16.46 26.23 11.28
N ASN A 347 17.12 25.08 11.14
CA ASN A 347 18.45 24.93 10.55
C ASN A 347 18.42 24.57 9.07
N ALA A 348 17.27 24.10 8.54
CA ALA A 348 17.16 23.58 7.18
C ALA A 348 16.53 24.56 6.19
N VAL A 349 15.60 25.41 6.64
CA VAL A 349 14.86 26.36 5.79
C VAL A 349 14.63 27.69 6.51
N ALA A 350 14.40 28.75 5.74
CA ALA A 350 13.93 30.02 6.29
C ALA A 350 12.53 29.90 6.90
N ALA A 351 12.16 30.78 7.81
CA ALA A 351 10.90 30.65 8.58
C ALA A 351 9.64 30.61 7.70
N ASP A 352 9.64 31.27 6.56
CA ASP A 352 8.55 31.22 5.56
C ASP A 352 8.43 29.87 4.83
N GLY A 353 9.50 29.05 4.81
CA GLY A 353 9.51 27.71 4.23
C GLY A 353 9.06 26.58 5.18
N PHE A 354 8.80 26.85 6.46
CA PHE A 354 8.47 25.80 7.45
C PHE A 354 7.20 25.06 7.10
N ARG A 355 6.16 25.77 6.71
CA ARG A 355 4.87 25.19 6.36
C ARG A 355 4.99 24.29 5.11
N GLU A 356 5.75 24.75 4.12
CA GLU A 356 6.00 23.97 2.90
C GLU A 356 6.79 22.69 3.21
N ALA A 357 7.81 22.75 4.04
CA ALA A 357 8.62 21.61 4.46
C ALA A 357 7.81 20.51 5.18
N LEU A 358 6.75 20.89 5.91
CA LEU A 358 5.85 19.96 6.60
C LEU A 358 4.68 19.46 5.72
N SER A 359 4.54 19.96 4.50
CA SER A 359 3.41 19.63 3.62
C SER A 359 3.49 18.21 3.02
N GLY A 360 4.69 17.65 2.95
CA GLY A 360 4.96 16.28 2.52
C GLY A 360 4.79 15.25 3.62
N ARG A 361 5.56 14.16 3.53
CA ARG A 361 5.67 13.16 4.59
C ARG A 361 6.80 13.53 5.55
N ILE A 362 6.65 13.19 6.81
CA ILE A 362 7.67 13.38 7.84
C ILE A 362 8.11 11.97 8.27
N HIS A 363 9.40 11.68 8.10
CA HIS A 363 10.00 10.39 8.43
C HIS A 363 10.68 10.44 9.80
N ILE A 364 10.19 9.67 10.76
CA ILE A 364 10.79 9.55 12.10
C ILE A 364 11.45 8.19 12.23
N GLY A 365 12.75 8.16 12.10
CA GLY A 365 13.58 6.96 12.11
C GLY A 365 14.96 7.29 11.55
N TYR A 366 15.87 7.73 12.38
CA TYR A 366 17.08 8.47 11.96
C TYR A 366 18.26 7.58 11.55
N GLU A 367 18.21 6.27 11.79
CA GLU A 367 19.28 5.31 11.47
C GLU A 367 18.72 3.90 11.19
N ILE A 368 19.49 3.07 10.53
CA ILE A 368 19.13 1.68 10.19
C ILE A 368 18.84 0.86 11.46
N ASP A 369 19.70 0.95 12.47
CA ASP A 369 19.53 0.17 13.70
C ASP A 369 18.31 0.62 14.53
N TYR A 370 17.89 1.88 14.42
CA TYR A 370 16.64 2.34 15.00
C TYR A 370 15.44 1.60 14.40
N LEU A 371 15.41 1.46 13.08
CA LEU A 371 14.37 0.73 12.37
C LEU A 371 14.39 -0.77 12.70
N GLU A 372 15.59 -1.36 12.80
CA GLU A 372 15.75 -2.79 13.14
C GLU A 372 15.30 -3.08 14.57
N LYS A 373 15.66 -2.26 15.56
CA LYS A 373 15.20 -2.41 16.95
C LYS A 373 13.66 -2.35 17.08
N ALA A 374 13.01 -1.50 16.26
CA ALA A 374 11.56 -1.47 16.21
C ALA A 374 10.98 -2.77 15.65
N PHE A 375 11.60 -3.35 14.61
CA PHE A 375 11.25 -4.65 14.04
C PHE A 375 11.52 -5.79 15.03
N ASP A 376 12.62 -5.75 15.78
CA ASP A 376 12.93 -6.75 16.81
C ASP A 376 11.83 -6.82 17.86
N ALA A 377 11.35 -5.68 18.37
CA ALA A 377 10.23 -5.66 19.30
C ALA A 377 8.99 -6.37 18.71
N TRP A 378 8.64 -6.05 17.46
CA TRP A 378 7.51 -6.68 16.75
C TRP A 378 7.64 -8.20 16.61
N LYS A 379 8.85 -8.72 16.33
CA LYS A 379 9.10 -10.17 16.22
C LYS A 379 8.70 -10.92 17.49
N TYR A 380 8.86 -10.29 18.63
CA TYR A 380 8.51 -10.86 19.94
C TYR A 380 7.10 -10.50 20.42
N GLY A 381 6.29 -9.85 19.58
CA GLY A 381 4.93 -9.43 19.94
C GLY A 381 4.90 -8.24 20.92
N GLU A 382 5.97 -7.46 20.97
CA GLU A 382 6.10 -6.27 21.82
C GLU A 382 5.83 -5.00 21.01
N ILE A 383 5.30 -3.97 21.66
CA ILE A 383 5.16 -2.63 21.07
C ILE A 383 6.49 -1.91 21.24
N SER A 384 7.14 -1.52 20.14
CA SER A 384 8.39 -0.77 20.20
C SER A 384 8.21 0.56 20.93
N GLN A 385 9.10 0.86 21.86
CA GLN A 385 9.15 2.15 22.57
C GLN A 385 9.81 3.25 21.74
N ALA A 386 10.43 2.89 20.61
CA ALA A 386 11.03 3.78 19.63
C ALA A 386 10.59 3.33 18.21
N PRO A 387 9.32 3.56 17.84
CA PRO A 387 8.77 3.08 16.57
C PRO A 387 9.25 3.91 15.39
N TYR A 388 9.33 3.30 14.22
CA TYR A 388 9.33 4.05 12.99
C TYR A 388 7.95 4.67 12.77
N LEU A 389 7.90 6.00 12.58
CA LEU A 389 6.67 6.71 12.22
C LEU A 389 6.81 7.35 10.84
N ASP A 390 5.84 7.10 9.96
CA ASP A 390 5.66 7.86 8.72
C ASP A 390 4.43 8.77 8.92
N VAL A 391 4.65 10.07 8.92
CA VAL A 391 3.70 11.07 9.40
C VAL A 391 3.30 12.02 8.27
N THR A 392 2.05 12.49 8.29
CA THR A 392 1.56 13.56 7.41
C THR A 392 0.71 14.54 8.20
N ILE A 393 0.69 15.81 7.76
CA ILE A 393 -0.19 16.86 8.26
C ILE A 393 -1.01 17.39 7.08
N PRO A 394 -2.01 16.62 6.58
CA PRO A 394 -2.69 16.91 5.32
C PRO A 394 -3.41 18.26 5.32
N THR A 395 -3.79 18.80 6.47
CA THR A 395 -4.42 20.11 6.63
C THR A 395 -3.53 21.30 6.25
N ILE A 396 -2.24 21.10 6.06
CA ILE A 396 -1.35 22.12 5.50
C ILE A 396 -1.74 22.43 4.04
N LEU A 397 -2.11 21.39 3.28
CA LEU A 397 -2.53 21.49 1.88
C LEU A 397 -4.05 21.59 1.73
N ASP A 398 -4.78 20.92 2.61
CA ASP A 398 -6.23 20.84 2.59
C ASP A 398 -6.85 21.23 3.95
N PRO A 399 -7.06 22.51 4.19
CA PRO A 399 -7.65 22.97 5.44
C PRO A 399 -9.07 22.47 5.71
N SER A 400 -9.77 21.92 4.69
CA SER A 400 -11.14 21.43 4.85
C SER A 400 -11.25 20.16 5.74
N LEU A 401 -10.11 19.52 6.07
CA LEU A 401 -10.05 18.32 6.90
C LEU A 401 -10.08 18.61 8.41
N ALA A 402 -10.06 19.88 8.83
CA ALA A 402 -10.13 20.28 10.24
C ALA A 402 -10.89 21.60 10.41
N PRO A 403 -11.31 21.98 11.63
CA PRO A 403 -11.81 23.31 11.90
C PRO A 403 -10.77 24.38 11.60
N GLU A 404 -11.21 25.61 11.36
CA GLU A 404 -10.34 26.75 11.05
C GLU A 404 -9.24 26.92 12.09
N GLY A 405 -7.99 27.09 11.63
CA GLY A 405 -6.80 27.24 12.47
C GLY A 405 -6.31 25.95 13.15
N LYS A 406 -7.00 24.81 12.93
CA LYS A 406 -6.61 23.53 13.51
C LYS A 406 -6.03 22.57 12.46
N HIS A 407 -5.37 21.50 12.94
CA HIS A 407 -4.67 20.57 12.06
C HIS A 407 -4.93 19.11 12.39
N VAL A 408 -4.82 18.25 11.36
CA VAL A 408 -4.80 16.80 11.49
C VAL A 408 -3.38 16.31 11.31
N LEU A 409 -2.89 15.50 12.24
CA LEU A 409 -1.70 14.69 12.05
C LEU A 409 -2.09 13.23 11.94
N SER A 410 -1.59 12.56 10.92
CA SER A 410 -1.83 11.14 10.68
C SER A 410 -0.49 10.41 10.61
N ALA A 411 -0.27 9.46 11.51
CA ALA A 411 0.97 8.70 11.60
C ALA A 411 0.73 7.21 11.35
N TYR A 412 1.49 6.60 10.46
CA TYR A 412 1.71 5.17 10.52
C TYR A 412 2.66 4.87 11.68
N PHE A 413 2.25 3.95 12.50
CA PHE A 413 3.08 3.34 13.54
C PHE A 413 3.54 1.98 12.99
N GLN A 414 4.74 1.93 12.44
CA GLN A 414 5.31 0.72 11.88
C GLN A 414 5.84 -0.17 13.01
N PHE A 415 5.64 -1.48 12.83
CA PHE A 415 5.96 -2.55 13.75
C PHE A 415 5.06 -2.61 14.99
N ALA A 416 3.75 -2.37 14.77
CA ALA A 416 2.71 -2.74 15.72
C ALA A 416 2.31 -4.22 15.48
N PRO A 417 2.48 -5.14 16.44
CA PRO A 417 2.22 -6.56 16.22
C PRO A 417 0.71 -6.86 16.18
N TYR A 418 0.28 -7.70 15.24
CA TYR A 418 -1.11 -8.17 15.23
C TYR A 418 -1.47 -8.94 16.50
N ARG A 419 -0.56 -9.81 16.97
CA ARG A 419 -0.71 -10.53 18.25
C ARG A 419 0.30 -10.00 19.24
N LEU A 420 -0.22 -9.43 20.32
CA LEU A 420 0.59 -9.00 21.46
C LEU A 420 1.08 -10.21 22.25
N ARG A 421 2.31 -10.16 22.75
CA ARG A 421 2.87 -11.17 23.65
C ARG A 421 2.11 -11.21 24.98
N GLN A 422 1.66 -10.06 25.48
CA GLN A 422 0.92 -9.90 26.71
C GLN A 422 -0.20 -8.88 26.56
N GLY A 423 -1.36 -9.13 27.18
CA GLY A 423 -2.53 -8.27 27.12
C GLY A 423 -3.27 -8.33 25.78
N SER A 424 -4.15 -7.38 25.55
CA SER A 424 -4.97 -7.26 24.35
C SER A 424 -4.91 -5.84 23.78
N TRP A 425 -5.23 -5.69 22.49
CA TRP A 425 -5.34 -4.36 21.90
C TRP A 425 -6.44 -3.51 22.53
N LYS A 426 -7.49 -4.13 23.07
CA LYS A 426 -8.54 -3.41 23.83
C LYS A 426 -7.95 -2.66 25.04
N GLU A 427 -6.99 -3.26 25.73
CA GLU A 427 -6.34 -2.68 26.92
C GLU A 427 -5.18 -1.75 26.55
N ARG A 428 -4.40 -2.11 25.52
CA ARG A 428 -3.11 -1.49 25.24
C ARG A 428 -3.11 -0.48 24.07
N ARG A 429 -4.26 -0.25 23.41
CA ARG A 429 -4.29 0.70 22.29
C ARG A 429 -3.84 2.13 22.64
N GLY A 430 -4.13 2.57 23.87
CA GLY A 430 -3.70 3.87 24.38
C GLY A 430 -2.17 4.02 24.50
N GLU A 431 -1.43 2.91 24.62
CA GLU A 431 0.03 2.94 24.63
C GLU A 431 0.61 3.45 23.31
N LEU A 432 -0.06 3.13 22.17
CA LEU A 432 0.39 3.63 20.87
C LEU A 432 0.35 5.16 20.78
N VAL A 433 -0.68 5.78 21.33
CA VAL A 433 -0.76 7.25 21.41
C VAL A 433 0.38 7.79 22.26
N ASN A 434 0.56 7.26 23.48
CA ASN A 434 1.58 7.73 24.40
C ASN A 434 3.00 7.60 23.82
N ILE A 435 3.28 6.45 23.16
CA ILE A 435 4.56 6.20 22.49
C ILE A 435 4.75 7.16 21.32
N ALA A 436 3.72 7.35 20.47
CA ALA A 436 3.80 8.28 19.35
C ALA A 436 4.04 9.72 19.82
N LEU A 437 3.33 10.17 20.86
CA LEU A 437 3.51 11.50 21.46
C LEU A 437 4.93 11.67 22.01
N LYS A 438 5.42 10.69 22.77
CA LYS A 438 6.80 10.71 23.31
C LYS A 438 7.84 10.74 22.19
N THR A 439 7.64 9.95 21.13
CA THR A 439 8.54 9.91 19.99
C THR A 439 8.56 11.24 19.24
N LEU A 440 7.39 11.83 18.97
CA LEU A 440 7.29 13.11 18.28
C LEU A 440 7.79 14.29 19.13
N ALA A 441 7.60 14.25 20.45
CA ALA A 441 8.09 15.28 21.36
C ALA A 441 9.63 15.37 21.41
N ALA A 442 10.34 14.29 21.07
CA ALA A 442 11.80 14.32 20.93
C ALA A 442 12.29 15.22 19.77
N TYR A 443 11.44 15.49 18.77
CA TYR A 443 11.75 16.34 17.61
C TYR A 443 11.00 17.68 17.63
N SER A 444 9.91 17.75 18.39
CA SER A 444 9.03 18.91 18.52
C SER A 444 8.58 19.04 19.99
N PRO A 445 9.31 19.77 20.83
CA PRO A 445 9.06 19.81 22.28
C PRO A 445 7.66 20.28 22.69
N ASN A 446 7.00 21.12 21.87
CA ASN A 446 5.64 21.60 22.12
C ASN A 446 4.55 20.61 21.73
N PHE A 447 4.89 19.47 21.13
CA PHE A 447 3.95 18.58 20.45
C PHE A 447 2.79 18.11 21.34
N ALA A 448 3.11 17.65 22.55
CA ALA A 448 2.10 17.09 23.46
C ALA A 448 1.03 18.10 23.89
N THR A 449 1.36 19.39 23.91
CA THR A 449 0.44 20.47 24.32
C THR A 449 -0.55 20.87 23.21
N LEU A 450 -0.30 20.41 21.97
CA LEU A 450 -1.13 20.74 20.82
C LEU A 450 -2.28 19.74 20.61
N VAL A 451 -2.24 18.58 21.27
CA VAL A 451 -3.18 17.47 21.00
C VAL A 451 -4.50 17.69 21.72
N GLU A 452 -5.59 17.79 20.96
CA GLU A 452 -6.97 17.94 21.45
C GLU A 452 -7.74 16.60 21.45
N GLY A 453 -7.36 15.68 20.57
CA GLY A 453 -7.99 14.38 20.44
C GLY A 453 -7.12 13.37 19.70
N ALA A 454 -7.39 12.09 19.89
CA ALA A 454 -6.64 11.01 19.26
C ALA A 454 -7.54 9.83 18.90
N GLN A 455 -7.21 9.16 17.79
CA GLN A 455 -7.78 7.86 17.42
C GLN A 455 -6.65 6.90 17.06
N VAL A 456 -6.81 5.65 17.44
CA VAL A 456 -5.92 4.56 17.06
C VAL A 456 -6.68 3.52 16.25
N VAL A 457 -6.13 3.11 15.12
CA VAL A 457 -6.55 1.94 14.36
C VAL A 457 -5.46 0.89 14.51
N THR A 458 -5.73 -0.15 15.29
CA THR A 458 -4.79 -1.25 15.57
C THR A 458 -4.78 -2.28 14.44
N PRO A 459 -3.79 -3.19 14.36
CA PRO A 459 -3.83 -4.30 13.42
C PRO A 459 -5.08 -5.20 13.58
N GLU A 460 -5.61 -5.33 14.80
CA GLU A 460 -6.86 -6.05 15.07
C GLU A 460 -8.08 -5.31 14.51
N ASP A 461 -8.12 -3.97 14.62
CA ASP A 461 -9.17 -3.14 14.00
C ASP A 461 -9.11 -3.23 12.46
N LEU A 462 -7.91 -3.34 11.87
CA LEU A 462 -7.74 -3.53 10.43
C LEU A 462 -8.39 -4.83 9.95
N GLU A 463 -8.32 -5.91 10.72
CA GLU A 463 -9.00 -7.15 10.38
C GLU A 463 -10.50 -7.07 10.63
N SER A 464 -10.92 -6.67 11.82
CA SER A 464 -12.33 -6.69 12.23
C SER A 464 -13.18 -5.70 11.44
N THR A 465 -12.69 -4.47 11.26
CA THR A 465 -13.43 -3.38 10.60
C THR A 465 -13.25 -3.39 9.08
N TYR A 466 -12.01 -3.52 8.60
CA TYR A 466 -11.69 -3.37 7.18
C TYR A 466 -11.50 -4.70 6.46
N GLY A 467 -11.41 -5.84 7.18
CA GLY A 467 -11.32 -7.17 6.62
C GLY A 467 -9.93 -7.55 6.11
N PHE A 468 -8.87 -6.92 6.62
CA PHE A 468 -7.49 -7.27 6.29
C PHE A 468 -7.00 -8.41 7.17
N THR A 469 -7.01 -9.63 6.68
CA THR A 469 -6.61 -10.81 7.45
C THR A 469 -5.23 -10.60 8.09
N GLY A 470 -5.15 -10.89 9.41
CA GLY A 470 -3.95 -10.68 10.21
C GLY A 470 -3.53 -9.21 10.34
N GLY A 471 -4.40 -8.25 10.00
CA GLY A 471 -4.09 -6.81 10.00
C GLY A 471 -3.10 -6.38 8.91
N HIS A 472 -2.88 -7.20 7.86
CA HIS A 472 -1.87 -6.91 6.84
C HIS A 472 -2.41 -5.98 5.75
N ILE A 473 -1.85 -4.77 5.67
CA ILE A 473 -2.36 -3.68 4.81
C ILE A 473 -2.29 -3.94 3.29
N PHE A 474 -1.49 -4.92 2.85
CA PHE A 474 -1.33 -5.32 1.44
C PHE A 474 -1.93 -6.68 1.12
N HIS A 475 -2.80 -7.23 1.99
CA HIS A 475 -3.47 -8.53 1.82
C HIS A 475 -2.52 -9.74 1.71
N GLY A 476 -1.31 -9.63 2.20
CA GLY A 476 -0.27 -10.66 2.18
C GLY A 476 1.12 -10.07 1.98
N GLU A 477 2.10 -10.67 2.65
CA GLU A 477 3.50 -10.23 2.64
C GLU A 477 4.08 -10.22 1.23
N LEU A 478 4.87 -9.19 0.93
CA LEU A 478 5.73 -9.13 -0.25
C LEU A 478 7.09 -9.78 0.10
N ALA A 479 7.09 -11.10 0.17
CA ALA A 479 8.30 -11.89 0.38
C ALA A 479 8.69 -12.59 -0.92
N LEU A 480 9.98 -12.92 -1.09
CA LEU A 480 10.51 -13.52 -2.32
C LEU A 480 9.74 -14.78 -2.76
N ASP A 481 9.25 -15.57 -1.81
CA ASP A 481 8.44 -16.77 -2.02
C ASP A 481 6.91 -16.48 -2.11
N GLN A 482 6.51 -15.21 -2.08
CA GLN A 482 5.13 -14.75 -2.22
C GLN A 482 4.98 -13.60 -3.23
N MET A 483 5.86 -13.51 -4.21
CA MET A 483 5.83 -12.53 -5.29
C MET A 483 5.64 -13.17 -6.65
N PHE A 484 5.21 -12.41 -7.65
CA PHE A 484 5.10 -12.77 -9.05
C PHE A 484 4.31 -14.06 -9.27
N THR A 485 4.92 -15.12 -9.82
CA THR A 485 4.27 -16.41 -10.10
C THR A 485 3.88 -17.20 -8.86
N MET A 486 4.31 -16.78 -7.67
CA MET A 486 3.98 -17.41 -6.39
C MET A 486 2.91 -16.64 -5.60
N ARG A 487 2.30 -15.59 -6.18
CA ARG A 487 1.31 -14.76 -5.50
C ARG A 487 -0.10 -14.94 -6.06
N PRO A 488 -1.10 -15.43 -5.30
CA PRO A 488 -1.05 -15.83 -3.88
C PRO A 488 -0.38 -17.17 -3.63
N VAL A 489 -0.45 -18.12 -4.56
CA VAL A 489 0.21 -19.43 -4.54
C VAL A 489 0.66 -19.81 -5.95
N MET A 490 1.75 -20.58 -6.01
CA MET A 490 2.21 -21.19 -7.26
C MET A 490 1.05 -21.91 -7.96
N ASP A 491 1.02 -21.87 -9.28
CA ASP A 491 0.00 -22.38 -10.22
C ASP A 491 -1.27 -21.50 -10.31
N TRP A 492 -1.53 -20.61 -9.35
CA TRP A 492 -2.74 -19.78 -9.29
C TRP A 492 -2.45 -18.26 -9.28
N ALA A 493 -1.32 -17.84 -9.86
CA ALA A 493 -0.92 -16.44 -9.91
C ALA A 493 -1.64 -15.60 -10.99
N ARG A 494 -2.42 -16.26 -11.87
CA ARG A 494 -3.12 -15.64 -13.01
C ARG A 494 -4.54 -15.18 -12.67
N TYR A 495 -4.78 -14.78 -11.43
CA TYR A 495 -6.08 -14.31 -10.92
C TYR A 495 -7.20 -15.35 -10.92
N GLN A 496 -7.02 -16.50 -11.57
CA GLN A 496 -7.90 -17.67 -11.53
C GLN A 496 -7.74 -18.43 -10.20
N THR A 497 -8.67 -19.35 -9.92
CA THR A 497 -8.65 -20.19 -8.72
C THR A 497 -9.01 -21.64 -9.07
N PRO A 498 -8.80 -22.61 -8.15
CA PRO A 498 -9.26 -23.98 -8.35
C PRO A 498 -10.78 -24.13 -8.53
N VAL A 499 -11.57 -23.14 -8.14
CA VAL A 499 -13.02 -23.10 -8.30
C VAL A 499 -13.37 -22.38 -9.58
N ARG A 500 -13.95 -23.06 -10.55
CA ARG A 500 -14.33 -22.45 -11.83
C ARG A 500 -15.28 -21.26 -11.63
N GLY A 501 -15.01 -20.17 -12.33
CA GLY A 501 -15.78 -18.93 -12.20
C GLY A 501 -15.46 -18.10 -10.96
N LEU A 502 -14.51 -18.53 -10.10
CA LEU A 502 -14.00 -17.70 -9.01
C LEU A 502 -12.65 -17.12 -9.38
N PHE A 503 -12.53 -15.79 -9.24
CA PHE A 503 -11.33 -15.02 -9.54
C PHE A 503 -10.94 -14.13 -8.36
N LEU A 504 -9.67 -13.70 -8.34
CA LEU A 504 -9.13 -12.75 -7.36
C LEU A 504 -8.68 -11.46 -8.06
N CYS A 505 -8.92 -10.30 -7.44
CA CYS A 505 -8.45 -9.01 -7.96
C CYS A 505 -7.84 -8.09 -6.89
N GLY A 506 -7.80 -8.52 -5.62
CA GLY A 506 -7.29 -7.75 -4.50
C GLY A 506 -5.76 -7.66 -4.47
N ASN A 507 -5.20 -6.87 -3.55
CA ASN A 507 -3.74 -6.73 -3.34
C ASN A 507 -3.04 -8.05 -2.96
N GLY A 508 -3.77 -9.08 -2.56
CA GLY A 508 -3.25 -10.43 -2.35
C GLY A 508 -2.82 -11.15 -3.63
N THR A 509 -3.10 -10.58 -4.81
CA THR A 509 -2.65 -11.07 -6.12
C THR A 509 -1.47 -10.26 -6.66
N HIS A 510 -0.87 -10.69 -7.76
CA HIS A 510 0.18 -9.94 -8.46
C HIS A 510 -0.33 -8.57 -8.96
N PRO A 511 0.44 -7.47 -8.88
CA PRO A 511 1.73 -7.31 -8.21
C PRO A 511 1.63 -7.08 -6.70
N GLY A 512 0.44 -6.70 -6.17
CA GLY A 512 0.20 -6.52 -4.74
C GLY A 512 0.86 -5.30 -4.10
N ASN A 513 1.12 -4.26 -4.87
CA ASN A 513 1.93 -3.10 -4.48
C ASN A 513 1.09 -1.85 -4.15
N GLY A 514 0.17 -1.94 -3.18
CA GLY A 514 -0.58 -0.79 -2.66
C GLY A 514 -1.64 -0.23 -3.62
N LEU A 515 -1.77 1.10 -3.71
CA LEU A 515 -2.85 1.79 -4.44
C LEU A 515 -2.56 1.98 -5.94
N THR A 516 -1.74 1.14 -6.56
CA THR A 516 -1.41 1.23 -7.99
C THR A 516 -2.57 0.91 -8.92
N GLY A 517 -3.57 0.15 -8.45
CA GLY A 517 -4.67 -0.37 -9.27
C GLY A 517 -4.30 -1.53 -10.19
N ALA A 518 -3.03 -1.92 -10.21
CA ALA A 518 -2.51 -2.91 -11.15
C ALA A 518 -3.16 -4.28 -10.97
N SER A 519 -3.35 -4.76 -9.74
CA SER A 519 -4.01 -6.05 -9.48
C SER A 519 -5.43 -6.09 -10.06
N GLY A 520 -6.22 -5.02 -9.86
CA GLY A 520 -7.59 -4.93 -10.38
C GLY A 520 -7.65 -4.91 -11.91
N ALA A 521 -6.78 -4.11 -12.56
CA ALA A 521 -6.75 -3.98 -14.01
C ALA A 521 -6.25 -5.27 -14.70
N ASN A 522 -5.17 -5.86 -14.19
CA ASN A 522 -4.62 -7.11 -14.71
C ASN A 522 -5.62 -8.27 -14.55
N ALA A 523 -6.27 -8.39 -13.37
CA ALA A 523 -7.30 -9.38 -13.13
C ALA A 523 -8.47 -9.23 -14.10
N ALA A 524 -8.97 -8.01 -14.30
CA ALA A 524 -10.08 -7.78 -15.23
C ALA A 524 -9.75 -8.21 -16.66
N LYS A 525 -8.51 -7.96 -17.13
CA LYS A 525 -8.06 -8.40 -18.46
C LYS A 525 -8.14 -9.93 -18.60
N GLU A 526 -7.62 -10.66 -17.64
CA GLU A 526 -7.66 -12.13 -17.63
C GLU A 526 -9.09 -12.68 -17.53
N ILE A 527 -9.91 -12.11 -16.66
CA ILE A 527 -11.31 -12.50 -16.47
C ILE A 527 -12.11 -12.30 -17.76
N ILE A 528 -11.93 -11.17 -18.43
CA ILE A 528 -12.59 -10.89 -19.72
C ILE A 528 -12.16 -11.90 -20.78
N HIS A 529 -10.89 -12.28 -20.80
CA HIS A 529 -10.38 -13.28 -21.73
C HIS A 529 -10.95 -14.66 -21.45
N GLU A 530 -11.01 -15.08 -20.19
CA GLU A 530 -11.51 -16.40 -19.76
C GLU A 530 -13.02 -16.55 -19.96
N LEU A 531 -13.80 -15.48 -19.72
CA LEU A 531 -15.24 -15.50 -19.79
C LEU A 531 -15.80 -15.26 -21.21
N ARG A 532 -14.98 -14.92 -22.20
CA ARG A 532 -15.38 -14.81 -23.62
C ARG A 532 -15.19 -16.11 -24.35
#